data_2a273e6905772e931a706685593ae841
#
_entry.id   2a273e6905772e931a706685593ae841
#
_cell.length_a   1.000
_cell.length_b   1.000
_cell.length_c   1.000
_cell.angle_alpha   90.00
_cell.angle_beta   90.00
_cell.angle_gamma   90.00
#
_symmetry.space_group_name_H-M   'P 1'
#
loop_
_entity.id
_entity.type
_entity.pdbx_description
1 polymer ?
#
loop_
_entity_poly.entity_id
_entity_poly.type
_entity_poly.pdbx_seq_one_letter_code
_entity_poly.pdbx_strand_id
1 'polypeptide(L)'
;FLIGGSGVLGFGFWPLVVWVAMVVGFFGFLEIRVMCSHCPHYAEVGGTLSCWANHGSPKPWKYRPGPMSPRENAVFFGGLGAVFVYPLVFLAIGHSWFLLTLYVMTSSAFFVTLKMFLCSRCMNFACPLNGVGEAGRELFFERNPSVAGAWQPPGLGGIQSQGVSRRFPC
;
A
#
# COMPACT_ATOMS: atom_id res chain seq x y z
N PHE A 1 6.24 2.78 14.88
CA PHE A 1 5.80 1.53 15.53
C PHE A 1 6.31 1.40 16.98
N LEU A 2 7.60 1.67 17.29
CA LEU A 2 8.15 1.54 18.67
C LEU A 2 7.36 2.36 19.71
N ILE A 3 7.05 3.62 19.38
CA ILE A 3 6.29 4.50 20.30
C ILE A 3 4.87 3.98 20.52
N GLY A 4 4.18 3.59 19.47
CA GLY A 4 2.85 2.99 19.58
C GLY A 4 2.88 1.67 20.36
N GLY A 5 3.86 0.82 20.07
CA GLY A 5 4.03 -0.46 20.78
C GLY A 5 4.31 -0.31 22.27
N SER A 6 5.14 0.67 22.67
CA SER A 6 5.39 0.94 24.10
C SER A 6 4.13 1.41 24.84
N GLY A 7 3.32 2.25 24.19
CA GLY A 7 2.03 2.69 24.74
C GLY A 7 1.03 1.54 24.92
N VAL A 8 0.91 0.68 23.92
CA VAL A 8 0.01 -0.49 23.97
C VAL A 8 0.50 -1.51 25.00
N LEU A 9 1.83 -1.73 25.10
CA LEU A 9 2.42 -2.66 26.07
C LEU A 9 2.13 -2.26 27.52
N GLY A 10 2.00 -0.95 27.81
CA GLY A 10 1.61 -0.44 29.12
C GLY A 10 0.24 -0.96 29.63
N PHE A 11 -0.61 -1.44 28.71
CA PHE A 11 -1.90 -2.08 29.05
C PHE A 11 -1.85 -3.62 29.07
N GLY A 12 -0.65 -4.20 28.87
CA GLY A 12 -0.41 -5.62 28.93
C GLY A 12 0.04 -6.24 27.62
N PHE A 13 0.40 -7.50 27.69
CA PHE A 13 0.95 -8.24 26.56
C PHE A 13 -0.09 -8.52 25.45
N TRP A 14 -1.33 -8.86 25.81
CA TRP A 14 -2.37 -9.23 24.85
C TRP A 14 -2.76 -8.11 23.87
N PRO A 15 -3.00 -6.87 24.30
CA PRO A 15 -3.23 -5.76 23.38
C PRO A 15 -2.09 -5.60 22.37
N LEU A 16 -0.84 -5.77 22.81
CA LEU A 16 0.31 -5.68 21.92
C LEU A 16 0.29 -6.83 20.89
N VAL A 17 0.00 -8.06 21.29
CA VAL A 17 -0.12 -9.21 20.37
C VAL A 17 -1.20 -8.96 19.32
N VAL A 18 -2.37 -8.45 19.74
CA VAL A 18 -3.45 -8.10 18.80
C VAL A 18 -2.98 -7.05 17.79
N TRP A 19 -2.33 -6.00 18.26
CA TRP A 19 -1.82 -4.96 17.35
C TRP A 19 -0.77 -5.48 16.38
N VAL A 20 0.20 -6.27 16.85
CA VAL A 20 1.21 -6.88 15.99
C VAL A 20 0.56 -7.80 14.95
N ALA A 21 -0.44 -8.60 15.34
CA ALA A 21 -1.19 -9.44 14.42
C ALA A 21 -1.94 -8.61 13.36
N MET A 22 -2.52 -7.45 13.74
CA MET A 22 -3.13 -6.52 12.80
C MET A 22 -2.11 -5.94 11.82
N VAL A 23 -0.94 -5.52 12.29
CA VAL A 23 0.15 -5.00 11.45
C VAL A 23 0.60 -6.04 10.44
N VAL A 24 0.93 -7.25 10.90
CA VAL A 24 1.37 -8.36 10.05
C VAL A 24 0.27 -8.79 9.07
N GLY A 25 -0.96 -8.91 9.55
CA GLY A 25 -2.12 -9.26 8.72
C GLY A 25 -2.41 -8.22 7.65
N PHE A 26 -2.32 -6.95 8.00
CA PHE A 26 -2.56 -5.87 7.05
C PHE A 26 -1.42 -5.78 6.02
N PHE A 27 -0.20 -5.50 6.44
CA PHE A 27 0.92 -5.28 5.50
C PHE A 27 1.40 -6.56 4.82
N GLY A 28 1.36 -7.71 5.49
CA GLY A 28 1.81 -8.99 4.93
C GLY A 28 0.81 -9.66 3.99
N PHE A 29 -0.50 -9.42 4.16
CA PHE A 29 -1.52 -10.12 3.38
C PHE A 29 -2.54 -9.19 2.73
N LEU A 30 -3.19 -8.34 3.52
CA LEU A 30 -4.35 -7.59 3.06
C LEU A 30 -3.97 -6.50 2.06
N GLU A 31 -2.95 -5.70 2.36
CA GLU A 31 -2.40 -4.68 1.47
C GLU A 31 -1.92 -5.29 0.15
N ILE A 32 -1.19 -6.41 0.21
CA ILE A 32 -0.71 -7.10 -0.98
C ILE A 32 -1.89 -7.56 -1.84
N ARG A 33 -2.98 -8.04 -1.20
CA ARG A 33 -4.19 -8.50 -1.90
C ARG A 33 -4.97 -7.38 -2.57
N VAL A 34 -5.20 -6.27 -1.85
CA VAL A 34 -6.11 -5.21 -2.33
C VAL A 34 -5.40 -4.13 -3.13
N MET A 35 -4.11 -3.90 -2.90
CA MET A 35 -3.36 -2.84 -3.54
C MET A 35 -2.23 -3.36 -4.43
N CYS A 36 -1.30 -4.18 -3.90
CA CYS A 36 -0.12 -4.59 -4.67
C CYS A 36 -0.47 -5.50 -5.84
N SER A 37 -1.53 -6.31 -5.73
CA SER A 37 -1.98 -7.19 -6.82
C SER A 37 -2.43 -6.44 -8.08
N HIS A 38 -2.68 -5.13 -8.01
CA HIS A 38 -3.00 -4.26 -9.14
C HIS A 38 -1.75 -3.58 -9.74
N CYS A 39 -0.61 -3.61 -9.02
CA CYS A 39 0.61 -2.94 -9.42
C CYS A 39 1.31 -3.67 -10.58
N PRO A 40 1.86 -2.96 -11.59
CA PRO A 40 2.66 -3.58 -12.66
C PRO A 40 3.81 -4.45 -12.17
N HIS A 41 4.46 -4.11 -11.03
CA HIS A 41 5.49 -4.97 -10.41
C HIS A 41 5.00 -6.37 -10.02
N TYR A 42 3.68 -6.54 -9.86
CA TYR A 42 3.13 -7.86 -9.59
C TYR A 42 3.17 -8.79 -10.81
N ALA A 43 3.17 -8.21 -12.03
CA ALA A 43 3.27 -8.93 -13.29
C ALA A 43 4.70 -9.36 -13.63
N GLU A 44 5.72 -8.79 -12.97
CA GLU A 44 7.11 -9.17 -13.22
C GLU A 44 7.37 -10.63 -12.88
N VAL A 45 8.30 -11.24 -13.63
CA VAL A 45 8.70 -12.63 -13.39
C VAL A 45 9.40 -12.75 -12.03
N GLY A 46 8.96 -13.70 -11.22
CA GLY A 46 9.51 -13.97 -9.88
C GLY A 46 8.42 -14.14 -8.83
N GLY A 47 8.78 -14.74 -7.70
CA GLY A 47 7.87 -15.01 -6.58
C GLY A 47 7.72 -13.85 -5.58
N THR A 48 8.50 -12.77 -5.75
CA THR A 48 8.55 -11.63 -4.83
C THR A 48 8.37 -10.32 -5.57
N LEU A 49 7.91 -9.29 -4.84
CA LEU A 49 7.75 -7.93 -5.34
C LEU A 49 9.11 -7.24 -5.43
N SER A 50 9.30 -6.44 -6.49
CA SER A 50 10.54 -5.67 -6.73
C SER A 50 10.37 -4.17 -6.45
N CYS A 51 9.20 -3.73 -5.94
CA CYS A 51 8.95 -2.32 -5.67
C CYS A 51 9.61 -1.86 -4.36
N TRP A 52 9.88 -0.56 -4.26
CA TRP A 52 10.52 0.02 -3.09
C TRP A 52 9.77 -0.19 -1.77
N ALA A 53 8.44 -0.09 -1.78
CA ALA A 53 7.63 -0.18 -0.57
C ALA A 53 7.53 -1.61 -0.02
N ASN A 54 7.46 -2.62 -0.91
CA ASN A 54 7.23 -4.02 -0.55
C ASN A 54 8.28 -4.95 -1.17
N HIS A 55 9.54 -4.48 -1.24
CA HIS A 55 10.64 -5.28 -1.80
C HIS A 55 10.81 -6.62 -1.04
N GLY A 56 10.87 -7.71 -1.78
CA GLY A 56 11.02 -9.05 -1.22
C GLY A 56 9.74 -9.69 -0.69
N SER A 57 8.62 -8.95 -0.62
CA SER A 57 7.34 -9.53 -0.20
C SER A 57 6.84 -10.57 -1.20
N PRO A 58 6.30 -11.72 -0.74
CA PRO A 58 5.81 -12.76 -1.63
C PRO A 58 4.59 -12.30 -2.43
N LYS A 59 4.35 -12.94 -3.58
CA LYS A 59 3.19 -12.72 -4.46
C LYS A 59 2.17 -13.89 -4.31
N PRO A 60 1.43 -13.98 -3.21
CA PRO A 60 0.52 -15.12 -2.99
C PRO A 60 -0.76 -15.04 -3.82
N TRP A 61 -1.04 -13.89 -4.45
CA TRP A 61 -2.27 -13.64 -5.19
C TRP A 61 -2.04 -13.58 -6.70
N LYS A 62 -3.10 -13.69 -7.48
CA LYS A 62 -3.03 -13.46 -8.93
C LYS A 62 -2.94 -11.96 -9.21
N TYR A 63 -2.17 -11.60 -10.25
CA TYR A 63 -2.14 -10.24 -10.79
C TYR A 63 -3.52 -9.83 -11.29
N ARG A 64 -3.94 -8.63 -10.95
CA ARG A 64 -5.24 -8.06 -11.31
C ARG A 64 -5.06 -6.63 -11.80
N PRO A 65 -4.69 -6.43 -13.07
CA PRO A 65 -4.49 -5.10 -13.64
C PRO A 65 -5.78 -4.27 -13.60
N GLY A 66 -5.63 -2.95 -13.55
CA GLY A 66 -6.74 -2.01 -13.52
C GLY A 66 -6.97 -1.35 -12.15
N PRO A 67 -7.95 -0.46 -12.04
CA PRO A 67 -8.22 0.29 -10.82
C PRO A 67 -8.76 -0.60 -9.69
N MET A 68 -8.49 -0.19 -8.44
CA MET A 68 -9.10 -0.82 -7.27
C MET A 68 -10.60 -0.56 -7.23
N SER A 69 -11.37 -1.55 -6.80
CA SER A 69 -12.80 -1.38 -6.55
C SER A 69 -13.07 -0.51 -5.31
N PRO A 70 -14.26 0.11 -5.17
CA PRO A 70 -14.62 0.86 -3.96
C PRO A 70 -14.51 0.05 -2.67
N ARG A 71 -14.80 -1.26 -2.73
CA ARG A 71 -14.66 -2.17 -1.59
C ARG A 71 -13.19 -2.37 -1.20
N GLU A 72 -12.31 -2.53 -2.18
CA GLU A 72 -10.86 -2.66 -1.95
C GLU A 72 -10.28 -1.38 -1.36
N ASN A 73 -10.71 -0.22 -1.84
CA ASN A 73 -10.35 1.07 -1.26
C ASN A 73 -10.80 1.18 0.21
N ALA A 74 -12.04 0.78 0.52
CA ALA A 74 -12.55 0.79 1.88
C ALA A 74 -11.77 -0.16 2.80
N VAL A 75 -11.44 -1.37 2.31
CA VAL A 75 -10.61 -2.34 3.05
C VAL A 75 -9.20 -1.80 3.28
N PHE A 76 -8.60 -1.16 2.28
CA PHE A 76 -7.27 -0.57 2.39
C PHE A 76 -7.23 0.56 3.44
N PHE A 77 -8.12 1.55 3.34
CA PHE A 77 -8.16 2.65 4.29
C PHE A 77 -8.61 2.22 5.69
N GLY A 78 -9.57 1.29 5.77
CA GLY A 78 -10.03 0.72 7.04
C GLY A 78 -8.92 -0.04 7.76
N GLY A 79 -8.17 -0.88 7.06
CA GLY A 79 -7.04 -1.61 7.62
C GLY A 79 -5.88 -0.69 8.02
N LEU A 80 -5.53 0.26 7.15
CA LEU A 80 -4.51 1.27 7.45
C LEU A 80 -4.92 2.11 8.68
N GLY A 81 -6.17 2.58 8.71
CA GLY A 81 -6.73 3.31 9.84
C GLY A 81 -6.69 2.49 11.13
N ALA A 82 -7.13 1.23 11.09
CA ALA A 82 -7.12 0.36 12.26
C ALA A 82 -5.70 0.20 12.85
N VAL A 83 -4.69 -0.03 12.00
CA VAL A 83 -3.29 -0.20 12.44
C VAL A 83 -2.74 1.06 13.12
N PHE A 84 -3.05 2.25 12.60
CA PHE A 84 -2.53 3.51 13.14
C PHE A 84 -3.38 4.12 14.26
N VAL A 85 -4.70 3.92 14.26
CA VAL A 85 -5.59 4.43 15.31
C VAL A 85 -5.52 3.58 16.57
N TYR A 86 -5.29 2.28 16.45
CA TYR A 86 -5.25 1.39 17.61
C TYR A 86 -4.29 1.87 18.71
N PRO A 87 -3.01 2.18 18.46
CA PRO A 87 -2.12 2.72 19.49
C PRO A 87 -2.57 4.09 20.03
N LEU A 88 -3.20 4.94 19.20
CA LEU A 88 -3.68 6.25 19.66
C LEU A 88 -4.70 6.10 20.79
N VAL A 89 -5.60 5.12 20.70
CA VAL A 89 -6.62 4.85 21.73
C VAL A 89 -5.94 4.51 23.06
N PHE A 90 -4.95 3.62 23.06
CA PHE A 90 -4.24 3.22 24.27
C PHE A 90 -3.39 4.35 24.86
N LEU A 91 -2.71 5.13 24.03
CA LEU A 91 -1.93 6.29 24.47
C LEU A 91 -2.83 7.37 25.10
N ALA A 92 -4.05 7.58 24.55
CA ALA A 92 -5.03 8.52 25.09
C ALA A 92 -5.62 8.04 26.41
N ILE A 93 -6.06 6.78 26.52
CA ILE A 93 -6.61 6.19 27.76
C ILE A 93 -5.54 6.15 28.85
N GLY A 94 -4.30 5.86 28.50
CA GLY A 94 -3.16 5.87 29.43
C GLY A 94 -2.67 7.26 29.83
N HIS A 95 -3.34 8.35 29.39
CA HIS A 95 -2.96 9.73 29.63
C HIS A 95 -1.48 10.05 29.30
N SER A 96 -0.89 9.29 28.38
CA SER A 96 0.52 9.43 27.96
C SER A 96 0.66 10.52 26.88
N TRP A 97 0.28 11.76 27.20
CA TRP A 97 0.18 12.89 26.27
C TRP A 97 1.46 13.16 25.48
N PHE A 98 2.62 13.02 26.14
CA PHE A 98 3.91 13.18 25.46
C PHE A 98 4.12 12.13 24.36
N LEU A 99 3.89 10.84 24.68
CA LEU A 99 4.03 9.75 23.70
C LEU A 99 2.95 9.86 22.60
N LEU A 100 1.74 10.28 22.95
CA LEU A 100 0.67 10.53 21.98
C LEU A 100 1.07 11.59 20.97
N THR A 101 1.57 12.74 21.45
CA THR A 101 2.03 13.83 20.58
C THR A 101 3.19 13.36 19.68
N LEU A 102 4.17 12.68 20.25
CA LEU A 102 5.31 12.14 19.50
C LEU A 102 4.87 11.10 18.45
N TYR A 103 3.90 10.24 18.79
CA TYR A 103 3.33 9.26 17.86
C TYR A 103 2.60 9.94 16.71
N VAL A 104 1.77 10.93 16.98
CA VAL A 104 1.05 11.70 15.94
C VAL A 104 2.03 12.41 15.02
N MET A 105 3.04 13.09 15.59
CA MET A 105 4.05 13.81 14.80
C MET A 105 4.86 12.85 13.90
N THR A 106 5.33 11.73 14.45
CA THR A 106 6.13 10.75 13.68
C THR A 106 5.30 10.05 12.62
N SER A 107 4.05 9.72 12.91
CA SER A 107 3.13 9.12 11.93
C SER A 107 2.78 10.12 10.81
N SER A 108 2.52 11.36 11.15
CA SER A 108 2.27 12.43 10.17
C SER A 108 3.49 12.67 9.28
N ALA A 109 4.69 12.77 9.86
CA ALA A 109 5.93 12.91 9.11
C ALA A 109 6.17 11.73 8.17
N PHE A 110 5.87 10.50 8.62
CA PHE A 110 5.94 9.30 7.77
C PHE A 110 5.01 9.40 6.56
N PHE A 111 3.72 9.75 6.74
CA PHE A 111 2.78 9.86 5.64
C PHE A 111 3.12 11.01 4.69
N VAL A 112 3.57 12.14 5.19
CA VAL A 112 4.03 13.27 4.36
C VAL A 112 5.24 12.85 3.52
N THR A 113 6.25 12.23 4.12
CA THR A 113 7.43 11.73 3.42
C THR A 113 7.06 10.69 2.37
N LEU A 114 6.22 9.73 2.73
CA LEU A 114 5.72 8.71 1.81
C LEU A 114 5.01 9.34 0.61
N LYS A 115 4.13 10.32 0.84
CA LYS A 115 3.39 11.02 -0.22
C LYS A 115 4.32 11.82 -1.13
N MET A 116 5.29 12.54 -0.57
CA MET A 116 6.17 13.42 -1.33
C MET A 116 7.22 12.65 -2.14
N PHE A 117 7.79 11.58 -1.60
CA PHE A 117 8.94 10.90 -2.23
C PHE A 117 8.59 9.58 -2.90
N LEU A 118 7.73 8.76 -2.31
CA LEU A 118 7.38 7.45 -2.85
C LEU A 118 6.15 7.49 -3.74
N CYS A 119 5.04 8.06 -3.25
CA CYS A 119 3.79 8.08 -4.00
C CYS A 119 3.86 8.96 -5.25
N SER A 120 4.68 10.01 -5.24
CA SER A 120 4.89 10.90 -6.39
C SER A 120 5.63 10.23 -7.57
N ARG A 121 6.24 9.08 -7.35
CA ARG A 121 7.00 8.31 -8.36
C ARG A 121 6.48 6.87 -8.50
N CYS A 122 5.39 6.54 -7.83
CA CYS A 122 4.88 5.18 -7.77
C CYS A 122 4.08 4.83 -9.02
N MET A 123 4.43 3.72 -9.68
CA MET A 123 3.69 3.25 -10.87
C MET A 123 2.44 2.42 -10.52
N ASN A 124 2.10 2.26 -9.26
CA ASN A 124 0.82 1.68 -8.86
C ASN A 124 -0.30 2.72 -8.94
N PHE A 125 -0.84 2.94 -10.12
CA PHE A 125 -1.92 3.91 -10.35
C PHE A 125 -3.25 3.48 -9.74
N ALA A 126 -3.39 2.22 -9.34
CA ALA A 126 -4.56 1.73 -8.61
C ALA A 126 -4.58 2.22 -7.15
N CYS A 127 -3.41 2.55 -6.59
CA CYS A 127 -3.30 2.99 -5.20
C CYS A 127 -3.94 4.38 -5.01
N PRO A 128 -4.87 4.55 -4.05
CA PRO A 128 -5.51 5.84 -3.79
C PRO A 128 -4.55 6.91 -3.25
N LEU A 129 -3.38 6.49 -2.75
CA LEU A 129 -2.31 7.40 -2.31
C LEU A 129 -1.37 7.81 -3.45
N ASN A 130 -1.53 7.26 -4.67
CA ASN A 130 -0.68 7.61 -5.80
C ASN A 130 -0.66 9.12 -6.04
N GLY A 131 0.53 9.66 -6.26
CA GLY A 131 0.76 11.09 -6.46
C GLY A 131 1.39 11.43 -7.81
N VAL A 132 1.45 10.47 -8.74
CA VAL A 132 1.97 10.71 -10.09
C VAL A 132 1.00 11.58 -10.87
N GLY A 133 1.50 12.66 -11.46
CA GLY A 133 0.71 13.55 -12.31
C GLY A 133 0.21 12.86 -13.59
N GLU A 134 -0.84 13.40 -14.18
CA GLU A 134 -1.52 12.83 -15.35
C GLU A 134 -0.56 12.61 -16.52
N ALA A 135 0.28 13.58 -16.85
CA ALA A 135 1.28 13.47 -17.92
C ALA A 135 2.27 12.30 -17.68
N GLY A 136 2.68 12.06 -16.44
CA GLY A 136 3.55 10.94 -16.09
C GLY A 136 2.85 9.59 -16.25
N ARG A 137 1.56 9.54 -15.93
CA ARG A 137 0.72 8.36 -16.11
C ARG A 137 0.47 8.04 -17.58
N GLU A 138 0.18 9.06 -18.39
CA GLU A 138 -0.01 8.92 -19.84
C GLU A 138 1.26 8.39 -20.50
N LEU A 139 2.42 9.01 -20.21
CA LEU A 139 3.72 8.57 -20.74
C LEU A 139 4.05 7.12 -20.34
N PHE A 140 3.66 6.69 -19.13
CA PHE A 140 3.82 5.30 -18.70
C PHE A 140 2.95 4.37 -19.54
N PHE A 141 1.69 4.71 -19.77
CA PHE A 141 0.75 3.89 -20.56
C PHE A 141 1.14 3.81 -22.03
N GLU A 142 1.64 4.89 -22.62
CA GLU A 142 2.19 4.89 -23.98
C GLU A 142 3.34 3.89 -24.13
N ARG A 143 4.21 3.82 -23.12
CA ARG A 143 5.36 2.89 -23.09
C ARG A 143 4.99 1.46 -22.71
N ASN A 144 3.83 1.25 -22.12
CA ASN A 144 3.36 -0.04 -21.59
C ASN A 144 1.92 -0.34 -22.01
N PRO A 145 1.67 -0.57 -23.32
CA PRO A 145 0.32 -0.73 -23.84
C PRO A 145 -0.44 -1.94 -23.26
N SER A 146 0.28 -2.99 -22.83
CA SER A 146 -0.32 -4.15 -22.17
C SER A 146 -0.94 -3.82 -20.81
N VAL A 147 -0.36 -2.85 -20.09
CA VAL A 147 -0.90 -2.36 -18.82
C VAL A 147 -2.03 -1.37 -19.11
N ALA A 148 -1.87 -0.49 -20.10
CA ALA A 148 -2.86 0.51 -20.49
C ALA A 148 -4.21 -0.12 -20.86
N GLY A 149 -4.20 -1.28 -21.55
CA GLY A 149 -5.42 -1.99 -21.94
C GLY A 149 -6.33 -2.37 -20.77
N ALA A 150 -5.76 -2.63 -19.60
CA ALA A 150 -6.53 -2.94 -18.39
C ALA A 150 -7.18 -1.72 -17.72
N TRP A 151 -6.80 -0.50 -18.14
CA TRP A 151 -7.32 0.78 -17.64
C TRP A 151 -8.33 1.41 -18.57
N GLN A 152 -8.55 0.82 -19.77
CA GLN A 152 -9.57 1.26 -20.70
C GLN A 152 -10.95 0.69 -20.31
N PRO A 153 -12.04 1.43 -20.50
CA PRO A 153 -13.38 0.90 -20.27
C PRO A 153 -13.62 -0.33 -21.16
N PRO A 154 -14.34 -1.34 -20.67
CA PRO A 154 -14.66 -2.53 -21.44
C PRO A 154 -15.43 -2.13 -22.72
N GLY A 155 -14.82 -2.39 -23.88
CA GLY A 155 -15.41 -2.09 -25.20
C GLY A 155 -14.46 -1.41 -26.20
N LEU A 156 -13.32 -0.87 -25.79
CA LEU A 156 -12.35 -0.20 -26.68
C LEU A 156 -11.00 -0.92 -26.82
N GLY A 157 -10.80 -2.03 -26.14
CA GLY A 157 -9.49 -2.71 -26.04
C GLY A 157 -9.49 -4.08 -26.74
N GLY A 158 -9.25 -4.11 -28.03
CA GLY A 158 -8.94 -5.33 -28.79
C GLY A 158 -7.44 -5.45 -29.06
N ILE A 159 -6.57 -5.54 -28.03
CA ILE A 159 -5.16 -5.91 -28.23
C ILE A 159 -4.77 -6.92 -27.16
N GLN A 160 -4.48 -8.13 -27.63
CA GLN A 160 -4.08 -9.30 -26.85
C GLN A 160 -2.79 -9.00 -26.05
N SER A 161 -2.82 -9.38 -24.78
CA SER A 161 -1.67 -9.45 -23.88
C SER A 161 -0.70 -10.55 -24.32
N GLN A 162 0.26 -10.24 -25.14
CA GLN A 162 1.44 -11.08 -25.31
C GLN A 162 2.47 -10.73 -24.24
N GLY A 163 2.99 -11.76 -23.58
CA GLY A 163 3.83 -11.74 -22.41
C GLY A 163 4.90 -10.64 -22.35
N VAL A 164 4.79 -9.78 -21.38
CA VAL A 164 5.78 -8.74 -21.12
C VAL A 164 6.81 -9.27 -20.12
N SER A 165 7.93 -9.78 -20.65
CA SER A 165 9.16 -9.98 -19.90
C SER A 165 10.02 -8.72 -20.01
N ARG A 166 9.70 -7.66 -19.28
CA ARG A 166 10.60 -6.51 -19.11
C ARG A 166 10.61 -6.07 -17.66
N ARG A 167 11.81 -5.88 -17.11
CA ARG A 167 11.98 -5.20 -15.81
C ARG A 167 11.60 -3.73 -16.02
N PHE A 168 10.71 -3.22 -15.21
CA PHE A 168 10.38 -1.80 -15.19
C PHE A 168 11.45 -1.06 -14.38
N PRO A 169 12.12 -0.05 -14.94
CA PRO A 169 13.01 0.80 -14.15
C PRO A 169 12.18 1.64 -13.16
N CYS A 170 12.54 1.58 -11.89
CA CYS A 170 12.01 2.49 -10.86
C CYS A 170 12.68 3.84 -10.95
#